data_006ebb2058c136d71f1de20811a9a5d0
#
_entry.id   006ebb2058c136d71f1de20811a9a5d0
#
_cell.length_a   1.000
_cell.length_b   1.000
_cell.length_c   1.000
_cell.angle_alpha   90.00
_cell.angle_beta   90.00
_cell.angle_gamma   90.00
#
_symmetry.space_group_name_H-M   'P 1'
#
loop_
_entity.id
_entity.type
_entity.pdbx_description
1 polymer ?
#
loop_
_entity_poly.entity_id
_entity_poly.type
_entity_poly.pdbx_seq_one_letter_code
_entity_poly.pdbx_strand_id
1 'polypeptide(L)'
;MDIEVSRIISELYMNGDLLKESSCKCKNNTSVFLDDSSIDRVNCQRNNYKLQLNRVRLEYKSGKKKNDGIIINLPPEQIEGLTKESASKTIKALGTDVTFNYNDETTTCIVCSKEVQEIVVSLISLYYCHPIEILQKFCNKNNQLEVILKSQRRPFENIGSRINLHVKANDVIEFIKLANTEHSHIHDLPRYVRQYIDSFVVSEPQRFNMLFAMASSFAEYILEKGKMGGAQLVEETISYFNNIESLQKVKDTIVKANLRRNGKSISTITELRNECEHNLYSNESYEFFANNPSVNVFMYDIACKIVMKLAGIPTLSDTI
;
A
#
# COMPACT_ATOMS: atom_id res chain seq x y z
N MET A 1 17.79 -23.12 -3.23
CA MET A 1 19.02 -22.47 -2.68
C MET A 1 19.12 -22.94 -1.24
N ASP A 2 20.02 -23.92 -0.95
CA ASP A 2 20.19 -24.43 0.41
C ASP A 2 21.14 -23.48 1.15
N ILE A 3 20.57 -22.68 2.03
CA ILE A 3 21.31 -21.82 2.95
C ILE A 3 21.59 -22.66 4.20
N GLU A 4 22.83 -22.75 4.64
CA GLU A 4 23.16 -23.36 5.95
C GLU A 4 22.62 -22.47 7.08
N VAL A 5 21.34 -22.58 7.33
CA VAL A 5 20.58 -21.78 8.31
C VAL A 5 21.14 -21.97 9.72
N SER A 6 21.62 -23.16 10.07
CA SER A 6 22.21 -23.47 11.38
C SER A 6 23.44 -22.63 11.71
N ARG A 7 24.29 -22.32 10.70
CA ARG A 7 25.49 -21.51 10.91
C ARG A 7 25.14 -20.03 11.12
N ILE A 8 24.17 -19.52 10.39
CA ILE A 8 23.69 -18.13 10.55
C ILE A 8 23.10 -17.93 11.95
N ILE A 9 22.34 -18.90 12.46
CA ILE A 9 21.75 -18.83 13.79
C ILE A 9 22.81 -18.87 14.88
N SER A 10 23.81 -19.72 14.76
CA SER A 10 24.89 -19.79 15.76
C SER A 10 25.70 -18.50 15.83
N GLU A 11 25.96 -17.84 14.72
CA GLU A 11 26.65 -16.55 14.68
C GLU A 11 25.79 -15.40 15.24
N LEU A 12 24.48 -15.42 15.04
CA LEU A 12 23.54 -14.40 15.56
C LEU A 12 23.30 -14.49 17.07
N TYR A 13 23.39 -15.68 17.67
CA TYR A 13 22.99 -15.92 19.07
C TYR A 13 24.11 -16.30 20.03
N MET A 14 25.31 -16.66 19.57
CA MET A 14 26.39 -17.12 20.47
C MET A 14 26.93 -16.04 21.39
N ASN A 15 26.78 -14.77 21.06
CA ASN A 15 27.38 -13.67 21.83
C ASN A 15 26.37 -12.78 22.58
N GLY A 16 25.08 -13.12 22.56
CA GLY A 16 24.05 -12.32 23.25
C GLY A 16 23.73 -10.97 22.62
N ASP A 17 24.53 -10.52 21.65
CA ASP A 17 24.29 -9.32 20.86
C ASP A 17 23.85 -9.72 19.46
N LEU A 18 22.67 -9.27 19.03
CA LEU A 18 22.24 -9.35 17.64
C LEU A 18 23.28 -8.61 16.78
N LEU A 19 24.02 -9.35 15.96
CA LEU A 19 24.91 -8.74 14.97
C LEU A 19 24.06 -7.88 14.04
N LYS A 20 24.47 -6.63 13.83
CA LYS A 20 23.77 -5.68 12.93
C LYS A 20 23.60 -6.24 11.53
N GLU A 21 24.46 -7.15 11.12
CA GLU A 21 24.41 -7.83 9.83
C GLU A 21 25.20 -9.14 9.89
N SER A 22 24.59 -10.23 9.42
CA SER A 22 25.28 -11.52 9.25
C SER A 22 25.37 -11.84 7.76
N SER A 23 26.52 -12.40 7.33
CA SER A 23 26.74 -12.81 5.94
C SER A 23 27.22 -14.26 5.86
N CYS A 24 26.69 -15.02 4.92
CA CYS A 24 27.24 -16.31 4.55
C CYS A 24 27.57 -16.37 3.07
N LYS A 25 28.65 -17.09 2.72
CA LYS A 25 29.00 -17.35 1.33
C LYS A 25 28.31 -18.61 0.85
N CYS A 26 27.50 -18.48 -0.19
CA CYS A 26 26.89 -19.61 -0.87
C CYS A 26 27.79 -20.14 -2.01
N LYS A 27 27.52 -21.37 -2.48
CA LYS A 27 28.09 -21.88 -3.73
C LYS A 27 27.81 -20.85 -4.84
N ASN A 28 28.78 -20.57 -5.70
CA ASN A 28 28.73 -19.59 -6.81
C ASN A 28 29.04 -18.11 -6.45
N ASN A 29 29.86 -17.86 -5.44
CA ASN A 29 30.28 -16.50 -5.05
C ASN A 29 29.11 -15.53 -4.76
N THR A 30 27.98 -16.05 -4.30
CA THR A 30 26.86 -15.26 -3.82
C THR A 30 27.00 -15.09 -2.30
N SER A 31 26.93 -13.88 -1.80
CA SER A 31 26.83 -13.58 -0.37
C SER A 31 25.39 -13.33 0.00
N VAL A 32 24.95 -13.89 1.12
CA VAL A 32 23.62 -13.69 1.70
C VAL A 32 23.79 -12.81 2.93
N PHE A 33 23.00 -11.75 3.01
CA PHE A 33 22.99 -10.83 4.13
C PHE A 33 21.63 -10.89 4.81
N LEU A 34 21.66 -10.99 6.13
CA LEU A 34 20.48 -10.94 6.99
C LEU A 34 20.70 -9.86 8.03
N ASP A 35 19.70 -9.04 8.26
CA ASP A 35 19.64 -8.05 9.33
C ASP A 35 18.40 -8.27 10.20
N ASP A 36 18.23 -7.52 11.27
CA ASP A 36 17.10 -7.63 12.19
C ASP A 36 15.74 -7.54 11.48
N SER A 37 15.66 -6.73 10.42
CA SER A 37 14.46 -6.58 9.60
C SER A 37 14.19 -7.78 8.68
N SER A 38 15.14 -8.69 8.53
CA SER A 38 15.02 -9.92 7.75
C SER A 38 14.32 -11.04 8.52
N ILE A 39 14.30 -10.96 9.87
CA ILE A 39 13.80 -12.03 10.74
C ILE A 39 12.36 -11.69 11.16
N ASP A 40 11.41 -12.54 10.80
CA ASP A 40 10.02 -12.45 11.24
C ASP A 40 9.80 -13.19 12.57
N ARG A 41 10.29 -14.42 12.66
CA ARG A 41 10.11 -15.26 13.85
C ARG A 41 11.25 -16.26 14.01
N VAL A 42 11.63 -16.47 15.27
CA VAL A 42 12.56 -17.53 15.68
C VAL A 42 11.77 -18.58 16.47
N ASN A 43 11.76 -19.81 15.98
CA ASN A 43 11.21 -20.95 16.70
C ASN A 43 12.34 -21.87 17.17
N CYS A 44 12.38 -22.18 18.46
CA CYS A 44 13.33 -23.11 19.04
C CYS A 44 12.59 -24.39 19.49
N GLN A 45 12.93 -25.53 18.91
CA GLN A 45 12.46 -26.84 19.37
C GLN A 45 13.65 -27.77 19.57
N ARG A 46 13.93 -28.16 20.85
CA ARG A 46 14.96 -29.15 21.19
C ARG A 46 16.32 -28.91 20.51
N ASN A 47 16.88 -27.70 20.66
CA ASN A 47 18.14 -27.29 20.05
C ASN A 47 18.15 -27.19 18.51
N ASN A 48 17.01 -27.31 17.87
CA ASN A 48 16.86 -26.96 16.46
C ASN A 48 16.17 -25.60 16.35
N TYR A 49 16.84 -24.67 15.69
CA TYR A 49 16.32 -23.34 15.43
C TYR A 49 15.73 -23.29 14.03
N LYS A 50 14.53 -22.74 13.91
CA LYS A 50 13.87 -22.47 12.64
C LYS A 50 13.64 -20.98 12.52
N LEU A 51 14.31 -20.36 11.55
CA LEU A 51 14.11 -18.95 11.22
C LEU A 51 13.01 -18.82 10.19
N GLN A 52 12.08 -17.94 10.46
CA GLN A 52 11.16 -17.42 9.46
C GLN A 52 11.70 -16.08 9.00
N LEU A 53 12.02 -15.96 7.72
CA LEU A 53 12.59 -14.76 7.12
C LEU A 53 11.54 -14.00 6.34
N ASN A 54 11.56 -12.67 6.49
CA ASN A 54 10.73 -11.76 5.69
C ASN A 54 11.40 -11.38 4.38
N ARG A 55 12.72 -11.24 4.41
CA ARG A 55 13.51 -10.87 3.25
C ARG A 55 14.93 -11.40 3.35
N VAL A 56 15.57 -11.53 2.20
CA VAL A 56 16.97 -11.91 2.08
C VAL A 56 17.63 -10.96 1.08
N ARG A 57 18.75 -10.37 1.44
CA ARG A 57 19.61 -9.61 0.52
C ARG A 57 20.70 -10.51 -0.01
N LEU A 58 20.82 -10.60 -1.31
CA LEU A 58 21.85 -11.36 -2.00
C LEU A 58 22.74 -10.40 -2.75
N GLU A 59 24.07 -10.56 -2.59
CA GLU A 59 25.06 -9.93 -3.46
C GLU A 59 25.62 -11.00 -4.40
N TYR A 60 25.64 -10.70 -5.69
CA TYR A 60 26.15 -11.62 -6.70
C TYR A 60 27.12 -10.91 -7.66
N LYS A 61 28.18 -11.60 -8.05
CA LYS A 61 29.11 -11.11 -9.08
C LYS A 61 28.49 -11.39 -10.45
N SER A 62 27.80 -10.41 -11.02
CA SER A 62 27.25 -10.50 -12.36
C SER A 62 28.13 -9.72 -13.35
N GLY A 63 28.49 -10.35 -14.45
CA GLY A 63 29.20 -9.69 -15.57
C GLY A 63 28.32 -8.88 -16.50
N LYS A 64 26.98 -8.87 -16.33
CA LYS A 64 26.04 -8.12 -17.17
C LYS A 64 25.37 -7.02 -16.36
N LYS A 65 25.43 -5.79 -16.88
CA LYS A 65 24.64 -4.67 -16.34
C LYS A 65 23.16 -5.01 -16.46
N LYS A 66 22.46 -5.12 -15.33
CA LYS A 66 20.99 -5.17 -15.28
C LYS A 66 20.49 -3.81 -14.84
N ASN A 67 19.38 -3.35 -15.39
CA ASN A 67 18.72 -2.14 -14.91
C ASN A 67 18.07 -2.40 -13.55
N ASP A 68 17.88 -1.34 -12.77
CA ASP A 68 17.11 -1.43 -11.52
C ASP A 68 15.69 -1.88 -11.83
N GLY A 69 15.12 -2.72 -10.96
CA GLY A 69 13.77 -3.23 -11.19
C GLY A 69 13.21 -4.02 -10.03
N ILE A 70 11.97 -4.43 -10.19
CA ILE A 70 11.20 -5.19 -9.22
C ILE A 70 10.43 -6.32 -9.91
N ILE A 71 10.17 -7.40 -9.18
CA ILE A 71 9.20 -8.43 -9.58
C ILE A 71 8.01 -8.32 -8.63
N ILE A 72 6.81 -8.27 -9.20
CA ILE A 72 5.56 -8.11 -8.48
C ILE A 72 4.62 -9.30 -8.71
N ASN A 73 3.69 -9.55 -7.81
CA ASN A 73 2.66 -10.59 -7.89
C ASN A 73 1.47 -10.17 -8.78
N LEU A 74 1.75 -9.64 -9.96
CA LEU A 74 0.74 -9.30 -10.97
C LEU A 74 0.91 -10.20 -12.18
N PRO A 75 -0.11 -11.00 -12.57
CA PRO A 75 -0.05 -11.77 -13.80
C PRO A 75 0.15 -10.86 -15.02
N PRO A 76 1.04 -11.22 -15.96
CA PRO A 76 1.33 -10.38 -17.13
C PRO A 76 0.10 -10.09 -17.99
N GLU A 77 -0.86 -10.99 -18.06
CA GLU A 77 -2.13 -10.83 -18.79
C GLU A 77 -2.98 -9.64 -18.31
N GLN A 78 -2.72 -9.15 -17.09
CA GLN A 78 -3.33 -7.94 -16.55
C GLN A 78 -2.73 -6.65 -17.14
N ILE A 79 -1.62 -6.77 -17.87
CA ILE A 79 -0.99 -5.66 -18.60
C ILE A 79 -1.34 -5.82 -20.07
N GLU A 80 -2.12 -4.92 -20.62
CA GLU A 80 -2.55 -4.98 -22.00
C GLU A 80 -1.36 -5.13 -22.98
N GLY A 81 -1.42 -6.16 -23.82
CA GLY A 81 -0.40 -6.47 -24.83
C GLY A 81 0.89 -7.08 -24.28
N LEU A 82 0.94 -7.47 -23.00
CA LEU A 82 2.06 -8.22 -22.43
C LEU A 82 1.72 -9.71 -22.44
N THR A 83 2.37 -10.45 -23.33
CA THR A 83 2.19 -11.90 -23.47
C THR A 83 3.56 -12.58 -23.46
N LYS A 84 3.58 -13.92 -23.48
CA LYS A 84 4.82 -14.68 -23.59
C LYS A 84 5.56 -14.41 -24.90
N GLU A 85 4.82 -14.19 -25.97
CA GLU A 85 5.34 -13.86 -27.30
C GLU A 85 5.77 -12.37 -27.39
N SER A 86 4.96 -11.48 -26.82
CA SER A 86 5.26 -10.05 -26.67
C SER A 86 5.77 -9.78 -25.25
N ALA A 87 7.00 -10.23 -24.99
CA ALA A 87 7.55 -10.37 -23.64
C ALA A 87 7.93 -9.03 -22.95
N SER A 88 7.74 -7.88 -23.64
CA SER A 88 8.12 -6.58 -23.08
C SER A 88 7.24 -5.45 -23.60
N LYS A 89 6.83 -4.55 -22.73
CA LYS A 89 6.08 -3.32 -23.05
C LYS A 89 6.68 -2.14 -22.30
N THR A 90 7.16 -1.13 -23.03
CA THR A 90 7.71 0.09 -22.45
C THR A 90 6.74 1.25 -22.64
N ILE A 91 6.55 2.04 -21.60
CA ILE A 91 5.77 3.26 -21.61
C ILE A 91 6.58 4.42 -21.05
N LYS A 92 6.26 5.64 -21.48
CA LYS A 92 6.72 6.87 -20.82
C LYS A 92 5.68 7.27 -19.78
N ALA A 93 6.06 7.22 -18.52
CA ALA A 93 5.22 7.62 -17.41
C ALA A 93 6.11 8.09 -16.26
N LEU A 94 5.57 8.95 -15.41
CA LEU A 94 6.28 9.39 -14.20
C LEU A 94 7.67 10.00 -14.51
N GLY A 95 7.80 10.72 -15.63
CA GLY A 95 9.04 11.37 -16.05
C GLY A 95 10.16 10.41 -16.51
N THR A 96 9.89 9.10 -16.62
CA THR A 96 10.88 8.08 -16.99
C THR A 96 10.27 7.01 -17.91
N ASP A 97 11.14 6.13 -18.42
CA ASP A 97 10.68 4.92 -19.09
C ASP A 97 10.37 3.85 -18.04
N VAL A 98 9.16 3.31 -18.11
CA VAL A 98 8.71 2.16 -17.29
C VAL A 98 8.51 0.98 -18.21
N THR A 99 9.28 -0.09 -18.03
CA THR A 99 9.24 -1.28 -18.86
C THR A 99 8.64 -2.44 -18.05
N PHE A 100 7.56 -2.99 -18.54
CA PHE A 100 6.93 -4.21 -18.06
C PHE A 100 7.47 -5.38 -18.87
N ASN A 101 7.93 -6.41 -18.19
CA ASN A 101 8.42 -7.64 -18.81
C ASN A 101 7.64 -8.84 -18.28
N TYR A 102 7.32 -9.76 -19.17
CA TYR A 102 6.83 -11.08 -18.81
C TYR A 102 7.90 -11.78 -17.98
N ASN A 103 7.58 -12.20 -16.75
CA ASN A 103 8.50 -12.99 -15.92
C ASN A 103 8.06 -14.46 -15.89
N ASP A 104 6.83 -14.71 -15.46
CA ASP A 104 6.14 -15.99 -15.52
C ASP A 104 4.61 -15.75 -15.59
N GLU A 105 3.81 -16.81 -15.53
CA GLU A 105 2.34 -16.73 -15.65
C GLU A 105 1.67 -15.95 -14.50
N THR A 106 2.34 -15.77 -13.37
CA THR A 106 1.80 -15.19 -12.15
C THR A 106 2.47 -13.88 -11.74
N THR A 107 3.59 -13.53 -12.38
CA THR A 107 4.43 -12.41 -11.97
C THR A 107 4.91 -11.57 -13.15
N THR A 108 4.96 -10.27 -12.93
CA THR A 108 5.48 -9.28 -13.88
C THR A 108 6.77 -8.65 -13.33
N CYS A 109 7.77 -8.49 -14.19
CA CYS A 109 8.97 -7.73 -13.87
C CYS A 109 8.83 -6.29 -14.37
N ILE A 110 9.04 -5.31 -13.49
CA ILE A 110 9.02 -3.89 -13.82
C ILE A 110 10.44 -3.33 -13.72
N VAL A 111 10.90 -2.72 -14.80
CA VAL A 111 12.20 -2.04 -14.88
C VAL A 111 11.95 -0.55 -15.00
N CYS A 112 12.36 0.21 -14.00
CA CYS A 112 12.29 1.67 -13.96
C CYS A 112 13.28 2.20 -12.92
N SER A 113 13.40 3.54 -12.83
CA SER A 113 14.25 4.14 -11.81
C SER A 113 13.74 3.81 -10.39
N LYS A 114 14.66 3.70 -9.43
CA LYS A 114 14.37 3.30 -8.05
C LYS A 114 13.33 4.21 -7.41
N GLU A 115 13.37 5.49 -7.72
CA GLU A 115 12.52 6.53 -7.13
C GLU A 115 11.04 6.33 -7.48
N VAL A 116 10.73 5.73 -8.64
CA VAL A 116 9.34 5.55 -9.10
C VAL A 116 8.80 4.13 -8.91
N GLN A 117 9.62 3.15 -8.49
CA GLN A 117 9.21 1.76 -8.34
C GLN A 117 7.98 1.61 -7.42
N GLU A 118 8.03 2.21 -6.24
CA GLU A 118 6.94 2.13 -5.26
C GLU A 118 5.70 2.92 -5.70
N ILE A 119 5.90 4.00 -6.45
CA ILE A 119 4.81 4.78 -7.04
C ILE A 119 4.08 3.95 -8.10
N VAL A 120 4.80 3.29 -9.01
CA VAL A 120 4.21 2.41 -10.04
C VAL A 120 3.41 1.28 -9.39
N VAL A 121 3.98 0.59 -8.39
CA VAL A 121 3.28 -0.47 -7.65
C VAL A 121 2.03 0.06 -6.97
N SER A 122 2.09 1.25 -6.40
CA SER A 122 0.94 1.89 -5.75
C SER A 122 -0.16 2.24 -6.75
N LEU A 123 0.19 2.75 -7.91
CA LEU A 123 -0.78 3.03 -8.98
C LEU A 123 -1.46 1.74 -9.48
N ILE A 124 -0.69 0.67 -9.66
CA ILE A 124 -1.25 -0.64 -10.03
C ILE A 124 -2.18 -1.15 -8.93
N SER A 125 -1.74 -1.08 -7.67
CA SER A 125 -2.55 -1.48 -6.52
C SER A 125 -3.85 -0.69 -6.43
N LEU A 126 -3.77 0.61 -6.68
CA LEU A 126 -4.90 1.51 -6.68
C LEU A 126 -5.88 1.17 -7.82
N TYR A 127 -5.38 0.92 -9.04
CA TYR A 127 -6.21 0.56 -10.19
C TYR A 127 -7.02 -0.72 -9.95
N TYR A 128 -6.39 -1.75 -9.38
CA TYR A 128 -7.06 -3.04 -9.10
C TYR A 128 -7.77 -3.06 -7.74
N CYS A 129 -7.66 -2.02 -6.92
CA CYS A 129 -8.11 -2.01 -5.52
C CYS A 129 -7.62 -3.24 -4.74
N HIS A 130 -6.41 -3.70 -5.07
CA HIS A 130 -5.78 -4.90 -4.53
C HIS A 130 -4.32 -4.64 -4.18
N PRO A 131 -3.83 -5.11 -3.01
CA PRO A 131 -2.43 -4.92 -2.65
C PRO A 131 -1.51 -5.70 -3.60
N ILE A 132 -0.77 -4.99 -4.42
CA ILE A 132 0.30 -5.57 -5.25
C ILE A 132 1.56 -5.67 -4.41
N GLU A 133 2.14 -6.86 -4.35
CA GLU A 133 3.31 -7.16 -3.53
C GLU A 133 4.58 -7.17 -4.37
N ILE A 134 5.61 -6.49 -3.87
CA ILE A 134 6.95 -6.61 -4.41
C ILE A 134 7.55 -7.91 -3.86
N LEU A 135 7.85 -8.85 -4.74
CA LEU A 135 8.44 -10.14 -4.40
C LEU A 135 9.97 -10.09 -4.41
N GLN A 136 10.53 -9.30 -5.31
CA GLN A 136 11.97 -9.15 -5.47
C GLN A 136 12.30 -7.71 -5.88
N LYS A 137 13.40 -7.19 -5.34
CA LYS A 137 14.02 -5.93 -5.80
C LYS A 137 15.43 -6.23 -6.28
N PHE A 138 15.82 -5.70 -7.43
CA PHE A 138 17.20 -5.80 -7.90
C PHE A 138 17.74 -4.42 -8.24
N CYS A 139 19.00 -4.20 -7.84
CA CYS A 139 19.71 -2.95 -8.01
C CYS A 139 21.01 -3.19 -8.75
N ASN A 140 21.21 -2.44 -9.82
CA ASN A 140 22.37 -2.61 -10.70
C ASN A 140 23.67 -2.06 -10.09
N LYS A 141 23.59 -0.97 -9.30
CA LYS A 141 24.80 -0.29 -8.80
C LYS A 141 25.69 -1.17 -7.93
N ASN A 142 25.11 -2.14 -7.21
CA ASN A 142 25.82 -2.96 -6.23
C ASN A 142 25.71 -4.45 -6.51
N ASN A 143 25.20 -4.88 -7.66
CA ASN A 143 24.88 -6.28 -7.94
C ASN A 143 24.05 -6.94 -6.81
N GLN A 144 23.08 -6.20 -6.27
CA GLN A 144 22.26 -6.65 -5.16
C GLN A 144 20.89 -7.10 -5.64
N LEU A 145 20.41 -8.20 -5.07
CA LEU A 145 19.07 -8.71 -5.22
C LEU A 145 18.45 -8.83 -3.82
N GLU A 146 17.38 -8.11 -3.59
CA GLU A 146 16.59 -8.25 -2.39
C GLU A 146 15.37 -9.13 -2.71
N VAL A 147 15.25 -10.26 -2.03
CA VAL A 147 14.11 -11.17 -2.14
C VAL A 147 13.22 -10.98 -0.91
N ILE A 148 11.98 -10.59 -1.13
CA ILE A 148 11.01 -10.43 -0.07
C ILE A 148 10.27 -11.75 0.11
N LEU A 149 10.44 -12.38 1.28
CA LEU A 149 9.84 -13.65 1.62
C LEU A 149 8.64 -13.41 2.52
N LYS A 150 7.44 -13.46 2.00
CA LYS A 150 6.23 -13.42 2.82
C LYS A 150 5.72 -14.82 3.08
N SER A 151 5.35 -15.11 4.33
CA SER A 151 4.81 -16.39 4.77
C SER A 151 3.44 -16.71 4.15
N GLN A 152 2.69 -15.68 3.78
CA GLN A 152 1.42 -15.78 3.09
C GLN A 152 1.41 -14.75 1.96
N ARG A 153 1.63 -15.21 0.73
CA ARG A 153 1.39 -14.40 -0.46
C ARG A 153 -0.12 -14.36 -0.68
N ARG A 154 -0.69 -13.16 -0.75
CA ARG A 154 -2.06 -13.03 -1.22
C ARG A 154 -2.05 -13.27 -2.73
N PRO A 155 -2.81 -14.25 -3.25
CA PRO A 155 -2.95 -14.38 -4.69
C PRO A 155 -3.54 -13.07 -5.23
N PHE A 156 -3.14 -12.71 -6.46
CA PHE A 156 -3.76 -11.59 -7.14
C PHE A 156 -5.24 -11.92 -7.40
N GLU A 157 -6.13 -11.04 -6.95
CA GLU A 157 -7.55 -11.10 -7.24
C GLU A 157 -7.97 -9.81 -7.92
N ASN A 158 -8.50 -9.91 -9.12
CA ASN A 158 -9.09 -8.75 -9.80
C ASN A 158 -10.48 -8.49 -9.22
N ILE A 159 -10.55 -7.63 -8.20
CA ILE A 159 -11.82 -7.26 -7.54
C ILE A 159 -12.63 -6.30 -8.41
N GLY A 160 -12.08 -5.87 -9.53
CA GLY A 160 -12.65 -4.84 -10.41
C GLY A 160 -12.28 -3.44 -9.97
N SER A 161 -12.01 -2.58 -10.94
CA SER A 161 -11.59 -1.21 -10.68
C SER A 161 -12.75 -0.37 -10.17
N ARG A 162 -12.77 -0.05 -8.88
CA ARG A 162 -13.69 0.96 -8.31
C ARG A 162 -13.31 2.38 -8.72
N ILE A 163 -12.09 2.56 -9.20
CA ILE A 163 -11.52 3.85 -9.62
C ILE A 163 -12.17 4.36 -10.89
N ASN A 164 -12.69 3.48 -11.75
CA ASN A 164 -13.40 3.86 -12.96
C ASN A 164 -14.62 4.78 -12.71
N LEU A 165 -15.10 4.88 -11.47
CA LEU A 165 -16.11 5.86 -11.06
C LEU A 165 -15.55 7.30 -10.99
N HIS A 166 -14.25 7.45 -10.84
CA HIS A 166 -13.58 8.74 -10.63
C HIS A 166 -12.67 9.16 -11.79
N VAL A 167 -12.20 8.20 -12.59
CA VAL A 167 -11.23 8.43 -13.68
C VAL A 167 -11.57 7.56 -14.88
N LYS A 168 -11.47 8.12 -16.08
CA LYS A 168 -11.59 7.35 -17.33
C LYS A 168 -10.21 6.78 -17.70
N ALA A 169 -10.00 5.52 -17.40
CA ALA A 169 -8.86 4.74 -17.87
C ALA A 169 -9.35 3.33 -18.23
N ASN A 170 -9.10 2.89 -19.47
CA ASN A 170 -9.55 1.60 -19.97
C ASN A 170 -8.70 0.45 -19.43
N ASP A 171 -7.42 0.72 -19.15
CA ASP A 171 -6.47 -0.25 -18.61
C ASP A 171 -5.51 0.39 -17.61
N VAL A 172 -4.72 -0.44 -16.95
CA VAL A 172 -3.74 -0.02 -15.93
C VAL A 172 -2.63 0.84 -16.53
N ILE A 173 -2.27 0.64 -17.78
CA ILE A 173 -1.23 1.42 -18.47
C ILE A 173 -1.71 2.85 -18.71
N GLU A 174 -2.95 3.01 -19.18
CA GLU A 174 -3.56 4.34 -19.33
C GLU A 174 -3.64 5.03 -17.98
N PHE A 175 -4.03 4.30 -16.92
CA PHE A 175 -4.10 4.84 -15.58
C PHE A 175 -2.73 5.34 -15.07
N ILE A 176 -1.66 4.55 -15.25
CA ILE A 176 -0.31 4.95 -14.85
C ILE A 176 0.16 6.21 -15.61
N LYS A 177 -0.19 6.34 -16.90
CA LYS A 177 0.16 7.51 -17.71
C LYS A 177 -0.53 8.80 -17.27
N LEU A 178 -1.67 8.71 -16.57
CA LEU A 178 -2.35 9.89 -16.04
C LEU A 178 -1.64 10.51 -14.83
N ALA A 179 -0.80 9.73 -14.12
CA ALA A 179 -0.10 10.20 -12.94
C ALA A 179 0.98 11.23 -13.30
N ASN A 180 1.08 12.29 -12.50
CA ASN A 180 2.02 13.38 -12.69
C ASN A 180 3.10 13.39 -11.60
N THR A 181 4.36 13.17 -11.98
CA THR A 181 5.51 13.19 -11.07
C THR A 181 5.92 14.58 -10.59
N GLU A 182 5.54 15.62 -11.28
CA GLU A 182 5.83 17.00 -10.87
C GLU A 182 4.98 17.43 -9.67
N HIS A 183 4.00 16.57 -9.27
CA HIS A 183 3.21 16.83 -8.08
C HIS A 183 4.08 16.66 -6.82
N SER A 184 4.19 17.70 -6.01
CA SER A 184 5.11 17.79 -4.87
C SER A 184 5.01 16.65 -3.85
N HIS A 185 3.84 16.01 -3.77
CA HIS A 185 3.53 14.98 -2.78
C HIS A 185 3.37 13.56 -3.35
N ILE A 186 3.82 13.32 -4.59
CA ILE A 186 3.69 11.98 -5.19
C ILE A 186 4.44 10.90 -4.41
N HIS A 187 5.49 11.25 -3.70
CA HIS A 187 6.25 10.32 -2.87
C HIS A 187 5.50 9.85 -1.63
N ASP A 188 4.43 10.57 -1.23
CA ASP A 188 3.54 10.15 -0.14
C ASP A 188 2.49 9.15 -0.61
N LEU A 189 2.25 9.04 -1.92
CA LEU A 189 1.23 8.18 -2.52
C LEU A 189 1.27 6.73 -2.02
N PRO A 190 2.43 6.05 -1.93
CA PRO A 190 2.48 4.64 -1.49
C PRO A 190 1.87 4.42 -0.10
N ARG A 191 2.11 5.34 0.83
CA ARG A 191 1.57 5.28 2.19
C ARG A 191 0.04 5.39 2.19
N TYR A 192 -0.50 6.36 1.46
CA TYR A 192 -1.94 6.61 1.40
C TYR A 192 -2.68 5.53 0.62
N VAL A 193 -2.13 5.05 -0.50
CA VAL A 193 -2.71 3.93 -1.25
C VAL A 193 -2.77 2.67 -0.41
N ARG A 194 -1.72 2.35 0.33
CA ARG A 194 -1.73 1.21 1.24
C ARG A 194 -2.84 1.31 2.27
N GLN A 195 -2.96 2.45 2.94
CA GLN A 195 -4.02 2.68 3.94
C GLN A 195 -5.41 2.59 3.33
N TYR A 196 -5.61 3.15 2.13
CA TYR A 196 -6.85 3.06 1.38
C TYR A 196 -7.24 1.61 1.08
N ILE A 197 -6.30 0.83 0.53
CA ILE A 197 -6.55 -0.57 0.18
C ILE A 197 -6.76 -1.44 1.43
N ASP A 198 -5.95 -1.27 2.47
CA ASP A 198 -6.10 -2.02 3.72
C ASP A 198 -7.46 -1.77 4.38
N SER A 199 -8.07 -0.61 4.14
CA SER A 199 -9.41 -0.29 4.64
C SER A 199 -10.51 -1.21 4.09
N PHE A 200 -10.30 -1.87 2.93
CA PHE A 200 -11.30 -2.78 2.35
C PHE A 200 -11.42 -4.13 3.07
N VAL A 201 -10.38 -4.54 3.80
CA VAL A 201 -10.30 -5.87 4.44
C VAL A 201 -10.60 -5.86 5.93
N VAL A 202 -10.90 -4.69 6.51
CA VAL A 202 -11.25 -4.54 7.91
C VAL A 202 -12.76 -4.36 8.12
N SER A 203 -13.21 -4.48 9.37
CA SER A 203 -14.61 -4.26 9.74
C SER A 203 -15.08 -2.82 9.49
N GLU A 204 -16.38 -2.61 9.35
CA GLU A 204 -16.97 -1.30 9.04
C GLU A 204 -16.56 -0.18 10.02
N PRO A 205 -16.58 -0.36 11.37
CA PRO A 205 -16.11 0.66 12.30
C PRO A 205 -14.60 0.92 12.19
N GLN A 206 -13.78 -0.12 11.97
CA GLN A 206 -12.33 0.02 11.77
C GLN A 206 -12.01 0.75 10.47
N ARG A 207 -12.76 0.43 9.41
CA ARG A 207 -12.70 1.09 8.12
C ARG A 207 -12.91 2.58 8.24
N PHE A 208 -14.00 2.96 8.92
CA PHE A 208 -14.30 4.37 9.17
C PHE A 208 -13.14 5.07 9.89
N ASN A 209 -12.59 4.46 10.95
CA ASN A 209 -11.45 5.02 11.68
C ASN A 209 -10.20 5.16 10.81
N MET A 210 -9.90 4.19 9.96
CA MET A 210 -8.75 4.25 9.04
C MET A 210 -8.90 5.39 8.03
N LEU A 211 -10.07 5.52 7.43
CA LEU A 211 -10.36 6.57 6.44
C LEU A 211 -10.40 7.97 7.09
N PHE A 212 -10.91 8.06 8.32
CA PHE A 212 -10.87 9.29 9.12
C PHE A 212 -9.42 9.71 9.42
N ALA A 213 -8.57 8.76 9.85
CA ALA A 213 -7.15 9.03 10.09
C ALA A 213 -6.42 9.45 8.81
N MET A 214 -6.76 8.84 7.67
CA MET A 214 -6.21 9.21 6.37
C MET A 214 -6.56 10.66 6.00
N ALA A 215 -7.81 11.08 6.18
CA ALA A 215 -8.26 12.45 5.93
C ALA A 215 -7.59 13.45 6.89
N SER A 216 -7.47 13.13 8.17
CA SER A 216 -6.74 13.97 9.15
C SER A 216 -5.28 14.15 8.75
N SER A 217 -4.59 13.06 8.41
CA SER A 217 -3.19 13.09 7.96
C SER A 217 -3.01 13.93 6.70
N PHE A 218 -3.95 13.88 5.77
CA PHE A 218 -3.88 14.68 4.55
C PHE A 218 -3.92 16.17 4.87
N ALA A 219 -4.84 16.62 5.73
CA ALA A 219 -4.90 18.03 6.13
C ALA A 219 -3.64 18.46 6.91
N GLU A 220 -3.16 17.61 7.81
CA GLU A 220 -2.01 17.93 8.64
C GLU A 220 -0.72 18.08 7.83
N TYR A 221 -0.42 17.10 6.96
CA TYR A 221 0.89 16.99 6.31
C TYR A 221 0.90 17.50 4.87
N ILE A 222 -0.21 17.41 4.14
CA ILE A 222 -0.28 17.79 2.74
C ILE A 222 -0.85 19.21 2.57
N LEU A 223 -1.88 19.55 3.35
CA LEU A 223 -2.43 20.91 3.36
C LEU A 223 -1.75 21.83 4.38
N GLU A 224 -0.77 21.32 5.14
CA GLU A 224 0.03 22.05 6.12
C GLU A 224 -0.81 22.79 7.17
N LYS A 225 -1.98 22.24 7.53
CA LYS A 225 -2.90 22.89 8.48
C LYS A 225 -2.43 22.85 9.94
N GLY A 226 -1.38 22.10 10.25
CA GLY A 226 -0.67 22.13 11.52
C GLY A 226 -1.52 21.73 12.72
N LYS A 227 -1.33 22.38 13.87
CA LYS A 227 -1.80 22.00 15.21
C LYS A 227 -3.32 22.09 15.45
N MET A 228 -4.13 21.57 14.55
CA MET A 228 -5.57 21.47 14.73
C MET A 228 -5.97 20.13 15.35
N GLY A 229 -7.14 20.08 16.00
CA GLY A 229 -7.71 18.81 16.46
C GLY A 229 -8.16 17.95 15.26
N GLY A 230 -8.11 16.62 15.40
CA GLY A 230 -8.43 15.69 14.30
C GLY A 230 -9.78 15.96 13.61
N ALA A 231 -10.78 16.45 14.35
CA ALA A 231 -12.06 16.90 13.81
C ALA A 231 -11.92 18.01 12.76
N GLN A 232 -11.20 19.04 13.13
CA GLN A 232 -10.97 20.21 12.26
C GLN A 232 -10.15 19.83 11.04
N LEU A 233 -9.14 18.95 11.20
CA LEU A 233 -8.33 18.45 10.09
C LEU A 233 -9.18 17.70 9.05
N VAL A 234 -10.11 16.85 9.49
CA VAL A 234 -11.01 16.14 8.57
C VAL A 234 -11.96 17.12 7.87
N GLU A 235 -12.51 18.10 8.58
CA GLU A 235 -13.36 19.14 7.97
C GLU A 235 -12.60 20.01 6.96
N GLU A 236 -11.32 20.32 7.20
CA GLU A 236 -10.44 20.98 6.24
C GLU A 236 -10.24 20.15 4.97
N THR A 237 -10.00 18.83 5.11
CA THR A 237 -9.88 17.93 3.96
C THR A 237 -11.17 17.88 3.15
N ILE A 238 -12.32 17.77 3.82
CA ILE A 238 -13.63 17.73 3.17
C ILE A 238 -13.92 19.06 2.45
N SER A 239 -13.58 20.18 3.08
CA SER A 239 -13.72 21.49 2.49
C SER A 239 -12.82 21.67 1.26
N TYR A 240 -11.58 21.20 1.34
CA TYR A 240 -10.64 21.22 0.23
C TYR A 240 -11.18 20.53 -1.03
N PHE A 241 -11.94 19.43 -0.85
CA PHE A 241 -12.58 18.68 -1.94
C PHE A 241 -14.01 19.14 -2.24
N ASN A 242 -14.46 20.28 -1.72
CA ASN A 242 -15.80 20.84 -1.93
C ASN A 242 -16.97 19.87 -1.57
N ASN A 243 -16.77 19.02 -0.55
CA ASN A 243 -17.75 17.98 -0.14
C ASN A 243 -18.59 18.38 1.10
N ILE A 244 -18.75 19.67 1.36
CA ILE A 244 -19.45 20.20 2.55
C ILE A 244 -20.91 19.78 2.61
N GLU A 245 -21.64 19.78 1.47
CA GLU A 245 -23.03 19.34 1.42
C GLU A 245 -23.18 17.84 1.76
N SER A 246 -22.25 17.02 1.27
CA SER A 246 -22.22 15.58 1.59
C SER A 246 -21.90 15.34 3.06
N LEU A 247 -21.02 16.15 3.64
CA LEU A 247 -20.73 16.12 5.09
C LEU A 247 -21.98 16.44 5.90
N GLN A 248 -22.78 17.43 5.50
CA GLN A 248 -24.02 17.76 6.20
C GLN A 248 -25.01 16.59 6.18
N LYS A 249 -25.17 15.94 5.02
CA LYS A 249 -26.00 14.73 4.91
C LYS A 249 -25.55 13.60 5.82
N VAL A 250 -24.23 13.42 5.96
CA VAL A 250 -23.65 12.43 6.89
C VAL A 250 -23.93 12.82 8.34
N LYS A 251 -23.74 14.08 8.72
CA LYS A 251 -24.08 14.60 10.06
C LYS A 251 -25.57 14.36 10.39
N ASP A 252 -26.46 14.67 9.45
CA ASP A 252 -27.91 14.43 9.62
C ASP A 252 -28.23 12.95 9.80
N THR A 253 -27.53 12.05 9.09
CA THR A 253 -27.67 10.60 9.23
C THR A 253 -27.24 10.13 10.62
N ILE A 254 -26.11 10.63 11.13
CA ILE A 254 -25.62 10.32 12.48
C ILE A 254 -26.62 10.76 13.55
N VAL A 255 -27.13 11.97 13.43
CA VAL A 255 -28.15 12.51 14.37
C VAL A 255 -29.43 11.69 14.35
N LYS A 256 -29.94 11.32 13.17
CA LYS A 256 -31.14 10.49 13.01
C LYS A 256 -31.00 9.10 13.63
N ALA A 257 -29.80 8.53 13.60
CA ALA A 257 -29.54 7.23 14.19
C ALA A 257 -29.59 7.24 15.73
N ASN A 258 -29.56 8.40 16.36
CA ASN A 258 -29.67 8.61 17.81
C ASN A 258 -28.69 7.75 18.63
N LEU A 259 -27.49 7.54 18.11
CA LEU A 259 -26.42 6.87 18.84
C LEU A 259 -26.06 7.63 20.10
N ARG A 260 -25.70 6.91 21.17
CA ARG A 260 -25.32 7.52 22.44
C ARG A 260 -23.98 6.99 22.93
N ARG A 261 -23.16 7.87 23.47
CA ARG A 261 -21.94 7.56 24.18
C ARG A 261 -21.96 8.19 25.56
N ASN A 262 -21.83 7.37 26.62
CA ASN A 262 -21.90 7.83 28.01
C ASN A 262 -23.14 8.70 28.29
N GLY A 263 -24.29 8.30 27.73
CA GLY A 263 -25.57 9.03 27.89
C GLY A 263 -25.72 10.28 27.01
N LYS A 264 -24.68 10.70 26.27
CA LYS A 264 -24.72 11.85 25.35
C LYS A 264 -24.97 11.38 23.92
N SER A 265 -25.80 12.11 23.16
CA SER A 265 -26.03 11.84 21.74
C SER A 265 -24.78 12.13 20.92
N ILE A 266 -24.49 11.28 19.94
CA ILE A 266 -23.45 11.45 18.94
C ILE A 266 -24.05 12.26 17.79
N SER A 267 -23.40 13.37 17.41
CA SER A 267 -23.90 14.31 16.41
C SER A 267 -22.89 14.65 15.32
N THR A 268 -21.63 14.27 15.49
CA THR A 268 -20.54 14.61 14.58
C THR A 268 -19.77 13.36 14.13
N ILE A 269 -19.07 13.48 12.99
CA ILE A 269 -18.19 12.39 12.50
C ILE A 269 -17.06 12.07 13.48
N THR A 270 -16.61 13.06 14.24
CA THR A 270 -15.56 12.88 15.25
C THR A 270 -16.06 12.13 16.47
N GLU A 271 -17.27 12.44 16.93
CA GLU A 271 -17.89 11.69 18.03
C GLU A 271 -18.16 10.25 17.59
N LEU A 272 -18.59 10.04 16.34
CA LEU A 272 -18.76 8.71 15.76
C LEU A 272 -17.41 7.97 15.70
N ARG A 273 -16.34 8.63 15.25
CA ARG A 273 -14.99 8.05 15.24
C ARG A 273 -14.54 7.66 16.65
N ASN A 274 -14.73 8.52 17.63
CA ASN A 274 -14.38 8.24 19.01
C ASN A 274 -15.19 7.05 19.57
N GLU A 275 -16.45 6.91 19.19
CA GLU A 275 -17.26 5.74 19.54
C GLU A 275 -16.69 4.48 18.92
N CYS A 276 -16.40 4.50 17.62
CA CYS A 276 -15.79 3.37 16.92
C CYS A 276 -14.41 2.98 17.47
N GLU A 277 -13.61 3.93 17.96
CA GLU A 277 -12.29 3.64 18.51
C GLU A 277 -12.35 2.97 19.88
N HIS A 278 -13.26 3.42 20.74
CA HIS A 278 -13.38 2.90 22.11
C HIS A 278 -14.29 1.67 22.23
N ASN A 279 -15.23 1.52 21.31
CA ASN A 279 -16.23 0.45 21.28
C ASN A 279 -16.19 -0.35 19.97
N LEU A 280 -14.98 -0.68 19.50
CA LEU A 280 -14.72 -1.38 18.22
C LEU A 280 -15.54 -2.66 18.02
N TYR A 281 -15.97 -3.28 19.12
CA TYR A 281 -16.72 -4.54 19.13
C TYR A 281 -18.15 -4.38 19.65
N SER A 282 -18.65 -3.13 19.79
CA SER A 282 -20.07 -2.97 20.17
C SER A 282 -20.97 -3.32 19.00
N ASN A 283 -22.02 -4.09 19.25
CA ASN A 283 -23.03 -4.40 18.24
C ASN A 283 -23.67 -3.12 17.68
N GLU A 284 -23.80 -2.08 18.49
CA GLU A 284 -24.39 -0.79 18.10
C GLU A 284 -23.61 -0.11 16.98
N SER A 285 -22.28 -0.10 17.04
CA SER A 285 -21.44 0.46 15.98
C SER A 285 -21.55 -0.33 14.68
N TYR A 286 -21.58 -1.65 14.74
CA TYR A 286 -21.78 -2.50 13.55
C TYR A 286 -23.16 -2.31 12.94
N GLU A 287 -24.23 -2.31 13.74
CA GLU A 287 -25.58 -2.08 13.30
C GLU A 287 -25.75 -0.69 12.68
N PHE A 288 -25.10 0.31 13.24
CA PHE A 288 -25.12 1.66 12.67
C PHE A 288 -24.61 1.66 11.23
N PHE A 289 -23.42 1.12 10.97
CA PHE A 289 -22.85 1.11 9.61
C PHE A 289 -23.61 0.19 8.67
N ALA A 290 -24.12 -0.94 9.14
CA ALA A 290 -24.96 -1.83 8.34
C ALA A 290 -26.24 -1.13 7.87
N ASN A 291 -26.85 -0.31 8.72
CA ASN A 291 -28.05 0.46 8.41
C ASN A 291 -27.77 1.79 7.68
N ASN A 292 -26.53 2.29 7.75
CA ASN A 292 -26.13 3.59 7.19
C ASN A 292 -24.84 3.47 6.35
N PRO A 293 -24.80 2.66 5.29
CA PRO A 293 -23.60 2.43 4.49
C PRO A 293 -23.10 3.71 3.79
N SER A 294 -23.97 4.70 3.60
CA SER A 294 -23.63 6.00 3.01
C SER A 294 -22.52 6.74 3.77
N VAL A 295 -22.39 6.50 5.08
CA VAL A 295 -21.34 7.12 5.90
C VAL A 295 -19.95 6.63 5.49
N ASN A 296 -19.78 5.32 5.30
CA ASN A 296 -18.52 4.76 4.80
C ASN A 296 -18.28 5.10 3.33
N VAL A 297 -19.33 5.10 2.50
CA VAL A 297 -19.22 5.51 1.09
C VAL A 297 -18.71 6.94 0.98
N PHE A 298 -19.18 7.86 1.82
CA PHE A 298 -18.68 9.23 1.88
C PHE A 298 -17.18 9.28 2.24
N MET A 299 -16.75 8.54 3.27
CA MET A 299 -15.33 8.52 3.66
C MET A 299 -14.45 7.87 2.57
N TYR A 300 -14.96 6.88 1.85
CA TYR A 300 -14.27 6.31 0.68
C TYR A 300 -14.10 7.32 -0.45
N ASP A 301 -15.13 8.11 -0.75
CA ASP A 301 -15.04 9.17 -1.77
C ASP A 301 -13.92 10.17 -1.42
N ILE A 302 -13.88 10.63 -0.18
CA ILE A 302 -12.82 11.52 0.30
C ILE A 302 -11.43 10.85 0.18
N ALA A 303 -11.30 9.61 0.63
CA ALA A 303 -10.04 8.88 0.55
C ALA A 303 -9.58 8.64 -0.90
N CYS A 304 -10.50 8.33 -1.81
CA CYS A 304 -10.23 8.21 -3.23
C CYS A 304 -9.71 9.54 -3.81
N LYS A 305 -10.38 10.66 -3.50
CA LYS A 305 -9.93 11.99 -3.92
C LYS A 305 -8.53 12.33 -3.39
N ILE A 306 -8.21 11.94 -2.16
CA ILE A 306 -6.86 12.10 -1.59
C ILE A 306 -5.83 11.36 -2.44
N VAL A 307 -6.02 10.06 -2.71
CA VAL A 307 -5.02 9.29 -3.47
C VAL A 307 -4.90 9.77 -4.91
N MET A 308 -6.00 10.19 -5.56
CA MET A 308 -5.96 10.80 -6.89
C MET A 308 -5.19 12.11 -6.88
N LYS A 309 -5.44 12.97 -5.89
CA LYS A 309 -4.72 14.24 -5.73
C LYS A 309 -3.22 14.01 -5.58
N LEU A 310 -2.81 13.07 -4.73
CA LEU A 310 -1.40 12.73 -4.53
C LEU A 310 -0.75 12.14 -5.78
N ALA A 311 -1.49 11.39 -6.59
CA ALA A 311 -1.03 10.89 -7.87
C ALA A 311 -0.98 11.97 -8.97
N GLY A 312 -1.51 13.16 -8.71
CA GLY A 312 -1.65 14.21 -9.72
C GLY A 312 -2.63 13.83 -10.84
N ILE A 313 -3.59 12.93 -10.56
CA ILE A 313 -4.60 12.46 -11.50
C ILE A 313 -5.87 13.31 -11.32
N PRO A 314 -6.35 13.99 -12.36
CA PRO A 314 -7.59 14.75 -12.31
C PRO A 314 -8.79 13.80 -12.13
N THR A 315 -9.68 14.15 -11.20
CA THR A 315 -10.94 13.41 -11.02
C THR A 315 -12.01 13.94 -11.97
N LEU A 316 -13.04 13.14 -12.28
CA LEU A 316 -14.17 13.57 -13.11
C LEU A 316 -14.91 14.78 -12.52
N SER A 317 -14.83 14.97 -11.20
CA SER A 317 -15.38 16.14 -10.51
C SER A 317 -14.57 17.43 -10.71
N ASP A 318 -13.29 17.30 -11.11
CA ASP A 318 -12.42 18.46 -11.35
C ASP A 318 -12.58 19.02 -12.78
N THR A 319 -13.34 18.33 -13.62
CA THR A 319 -13.54 18.67 -15.06
C THR A 319 -14.90 19.32 -15.35
N ILE A 320 -15.72 19.57 -14.35
CA ILE A 320 -17.00 20.27 -14.41
C ILE A 320 -16.88 21.60 -13.67
#